data_32b70d19da6a431fcd6a8e02c18b2710
#
_entry.id   32b70d19da6a431fcd6a8e02c18b2710
#
_cell.length_a   1.000
_cell.length_b   1.000
_cell.length_c   1.000
_cell.angle_alpha   90.00
_cell.angle_beta   90.00
_cell.angle_gamma   90.00
#
_symmetry.space_group_name_H-M   'P 1'
#
loop_
_entity.id
_entity.type
_entity.pdbx_description
1 polymer ?
#
loop_
_entity_poly.entity_id
_entity_poly.type
_entity_poly.pdbx_seq_one_letter_code
_entity_poly.pdbx_strand_id
1 'polypeptide(L)'
;GVQTCALPISAIRDADRIIGLLEANGFKQMDLIINRLRMDMVKRGDMMSADDVVDILAVPLIGIVPDDENVVIATNQGEPLVGSDTPAGKAYRNVVDRVLGKEIPFLDFEKGVSFWTKVTGIFRKA
;
A
#
# COMPACT_ATOMS: atom_id res chain seq x y z
N GLY A 1 -5.46 2.96 -13.25
CA GLY A 1 -4.48 2.78 -12.21
C GLY A 1 -3.15 2.27 -12.75
N VAL A 2 -2.08 2.80 -12.23
CA VAL A 2 -0.75 2.31 -12.55
C VAL A 2 -0.54 1.00 -11.80
N GLN A 3 -0.52 -0.10 -12.53
CA GLN A 3 -0.19 -1.40 -11.95
C GLN A 3 1.29 -1.67 -12.10
N THR A 4 1.97 -1.78 -10.98
CA THR A 4 3.36 -2.18 -10.96
C THR A 4 3.48 -3.53 -10.29
N CYS A 5 4.14 -4.47 -10.97
CA CYS A 5 4.28 -5.84 -10.51
C CYS A 5 5.32 -6.03 -9.41
N ALA A 6 6.12 -5.05 -9.14
CA ALA A 6 7.11 -4.97 -8.07
C ALA A 6 7.27 -3.49 -7.78
N LEU A 7 7.88 -3.11 -6.68
CA LEU A 7 8.25 -1.71 -6.48
C LEU A 7 9.67 -1.47 -7.05
N PRO A 8 9.86 -1.55 -8.38
CA PRO A 8 11.10 -1.12 -8.97
C PRO A 8 11.18 0.40 -8.88
N ILE A 9 12.38 0.94 -8.94
CA ILE A 9 12.62 2.38 -8.94
C ILE A 9 11.78 3.10 -10.01
N SER A 10 11.52 2.44 -11.14
CA SER A 10 10.67 2.98 -12.21
C SER A 10 9.23 3.25 -11.76
N ALA A 11 8.65 2.37 -10.94
CA ALA A 11 7.30 2.56 -10.39
C ALA A 11 7.22 3.77 -9.47
N ILE A 12 8.24 3.98 -8.67
CA ILE A 12 8.32 5.14 -7.78
C ILE A 12 8.48 6.43 -8.57
N ARG A 13 9.28 6.43 -9.62
CA ARG A 13 9.39 7.59 -10.53
C ARG A 13 8.07 7.92 -11.22
N ASP A 14 7.34 6.91 -11.65
CA ASP A 14 6.04 7.11 -12.28
C ASP A 14 5.02 7.66 -11.28
N ALA A 15 5.00 7.14 -10.06
CA ALA A 15 4.17 7.65 -8.98
C ALA A 15 4.52 9.11 -8.64
N ASP A 16 5.80 9.43 -8.54
CA ASP A 16 6.27 10.79 -8.26
C ASP A 16 5.81 11.78 -9.34
N ARG A 17 5.88 11.38 -10.61
CA ARG A 17 5.36 12.18 -11.72
C ARG A 17 3.87 12.42 -11.61
N ILE A 18 3.09 11.39 -11.29
CA ILE A 18 1.64 11.49 -11.13
C ILE A 18 1.31 12.41 -9.96
N ILE A 19 2.00 12.29 -8.84
CA ILE A 19 1.84 13.16 -7.69
C ILE A 19 2.10 14.62 -8.08
N GLY A 20 3.21 14.89 -8.74
CA GLY A 20 3.55 16.23 -9.22
C GLY A 20 2.50 16.79 -10.18
N LEU A 21 1.96 15.97 -11.07
CA LEU A 21 0.91 16.38 -12.00
C LEU A 21 -0.40 16.70 -11.28
N LEU A 22 -0.78 15.90 -10.28
CA LEU A 22 -1.97 16.13 -9.47
C LEU A 22 -1.83 17.41 -8.63
N GLU A 23 -0.67 17.64 -8.03
CA GLU A 23 -0.37 18.87 -7.28
C GLU A 23 -0.47 20.11 -8.20
N ALA A 24 0.09 20.03 -9.40
CA ALA A 24 0.02 21.10 -10.39
C ALA A 24 -1.42 21.41 -10.82
N ASN A 25 -2.32 20.44 -10.74
CA ASN A 25 -3.75 20.60 -11.03
C ASN A 25 -4.61 20.94 -9.79
N GLY A 26 -3.98 21.25 -8.67
CA GLY A 26 -4.66 21.75 -7.47
C GLY A 26 -5.17 20.68 -6.52
N PHE A 27 -4.83 19.42 -6.73
CA PHE A 27 -5.15 18.35 -5.78
C PHE A 27 -4.23 18.45 -4.57
N LYS A 28 -4.82 18.68 -3.40
CA LYS A 28 -4.08 18.87 -2.14
C LYS A 28 -4.10 17.64 -1.24
N GLN A 29 -5.06 16.75 -1.46
CA GLN A 29 -5.19 15.51 -0.69
C GLN A 29 -4.96 14.33 -1.60
N MET A 30 -3.93 13.57 -1.27
CA MET A 30 -3.56 12.35 -1.97
C MET A 30 -3.19 11.33 -0.93
N ASP A 31 -3.56 10.09 -1.18
CA ASP A 31 -3.22 8.96 -0.34
C ASP A 31 -2.52 7.90 -1.17
N LEU A 32 -1.61 7.17 -0.53
CA LEU A 32 -0.81 6.15 -1.18
C LEU A 32 -1.27 4.75 -0.78
N ILE A 33 -1.41 3.88 -1.75
CA ILE A 33 -1.56 2.44 -1.55
C ILE A 33 -0.37 1.74 -2.21
N ILE A 34 0.35 0.96 -1.42
CA ILE A 34 1.41 0.09 -1.94
C ILE A 34 0.78 -1.26 -2.24
N ASN A 35 0.79 -1.65 -3.51
CA ASN A 35 0.17 -2.89 -3.96
C ASN A 35 1.23 -3.94 -4.31
N ARG A 36 0.88 -5.20 -4.13
CA ARG A 36 1.74 -6.35 -4.47
C ARG A 36 3.09 -6.33 -3.77
N LEU A 37 3.11 -5.95 -2.51
CA LEU A 37 4.33 -5.97 -1.71
C LEU A 37 4.76 -7.41 -1.44
N ARG A 38 6.01 -7.72 -1.78
CA ARG A 38 6.64 -9.01 -1.51
C ARG A 38 7.67 -8.86 -0.39
N MET A 39 7.30 -9.34 0.79
CA MET A 39 8.16 -9.23 1.98
C MET A 39 9.46 -10.02 1.85
N ASP A 40 9.44 -11.15 1.16
CA ASP A 40 10.64 -11.92 0.86
C ASP A 40 11.67 -11.13 0.04
N MET A 41 11.19 -10.33 -0.92
CA MET A 41 12.05 -9.47 -1.73
C MET A 41 12.53 -8.24 -0.95
N VAL A 42 11.69 -7.68 -0.09
CA VAL A 42 12.08 -6.55 0.79
C VAL A 42 13.21 -6.98 1.73
N LYS A 43 13.09 -8.16 2.33
CA LYS A 43 14.14 -8.71 3.23
C LYS A 43 15.48 -8.91 2.54
N ARG A 44 15.45 -9.33 1.29
CA ARG A 44 16.70 -9.53 0.51
C ARG A 44 17.29 -8.23 -0.03
N GLY A 45 16.59 -7.11 0.09
CA GLY A 45 16.98 -5.85 -0.50
C GLY A 45 16.69 -5.71 -2.00
N ASP A 46 15.91 -6.64 -2.56
CA ASP A 46 15.53 -6.64 -3.98
C ASP A 46 14.33 -5.74 -4.27
N MET A 47 13.63 -5.31 -3.23
CA MET A 47 12.45 -4.44 -3.30
C MET A 47 12.53 -3.40 -2.19
N MET A 48 12.08 -2.18 -2.47
CA MET A 48 11.96 -1.13 -1.46
C MET A 48 10.93 -1.49 -0.40
N SER A 49 11.23 -1.12 0.84
CA SER A 49 10.27 -1.23 1.93
C SER A 49 9.16 -0.17 1.79
N ALA A 50 8.05 -0.38 2.50
CA ALA A 50 6.98 0.62 2.54
C ALA A 50 7.46 1.96 3.12
N ASP A 51 8.32 1.91 4.13
CA ASP A 51 8.88 3.11 4.76
C ASP A 51 9.72 3.91 3.76
N ASP A 52 10.57 3.25 2.97
CA ASP A 52 11.38 3.90 1.95
C ASP A 52 10.51 4.61 0.90
N VAL A 53 9.43 3.96 0.48
CA VAL A 53 8.51 4.52 -0.51
C VAL A 53 7.78 5.76 0.04
N VAL A 54 7.32 5.70 1.29
CA VAL A 54 6.68 6.84 1.96
C VAL A 54 7.64 8.00 2.12
N ASP A 55 8.89 7.73 2.48
CA ASP A 55 9.93 8.76 2.63
C ASP A 55 10.22 9.46 1.29
N ILE A 56 10.25 8.71 0.19
CA ILE A 56 10.54 9.26 -1.13
C ILE A 56 9.35 10.06 -1.68
N LEU A 57 8.14 9.51 -1.60
CA LEU A 57 6.95 10.11 -2.21
C LEU A 57 6.30 11.18 -1.34
N ALA A 58 6.55 11.17 -0.04
CA ALA A 58 6.01 12.14 0.93
C ALA A 58 4.48 12.29 0.86
N VAL A 59 3.78 11.19 0.61
CA VAL A 59 2.32 11.10 0.56
C VAL A 59 1.86 10.14 1.64
N PRO A 60 0.76 10.45 2.38
CA PRO A 60 0.25 9.56 3.41
C PRO A 60 -0.09 8.17 2.88
N LEU A 61 0.31 7.15 3.61
CA LEU A 61 0.05 5.75 3.28
C LEU A 61 -1.26 5.31 3.93
N ILE A 62 -2.23 4.84 3.14
CA ILE A 62 -3.49 4.30 3.65
C ILE A 62 -3.62 2.79 3.46
N GLY A 63 -2.73 2.16 2.73
CA GLY A 63 -2.81 0.72 2.53
C GLY A 63 -1.53 0.09 2.05
N ILE A 64 -1.32 -1.13 2.52
CA ILE A 64 -0.30 -2.03 2.00
C ILE A 64 -1.01 -3.34 1.67
N VAL A 65 -1.00 -3.71 0.41
CA VAL A 65 -1.58 -4.96 -0.09
C VAL A 65 -0.44 -5.91 -0.44
N PRO A 66 -0.36 -7.07 0.19
CA PRO A 66 0.67 -8.03 -0.13
C PRO A 66 0.43 -8.67 -1.49
N ASP A 67 1.49 -9.20 -2.09
CA ASP A 67 1.38 -10.06 -3.26
C ASP A 67 0.73 -11.39 -2.82
N ASP A 68 -0.48 -11.65 -3.29
CA ASP A 68 -1.32 -12.75 -2.85
C ASP A 68 -1.93 -13.42 -4.08
N GLU A 69 -1.66 -14.70 -4.25
CA GLU A 69 -2.18 -15.49 -5.39
C GLU A 69 -3.71 -15.56 -5.40
N ASN A 70 -4.34 -15.42 -4.23
CA ASN A 70 -5.81 -15.41 -4.14
C ASN A 70 -6.44 -14.25 -4.91
N VAL A 71 -5.71 -13.18 -5.16
CA VAL A 71 -6.15 -12.06 -6.01
C VAL A 71 -6.41 -12.56 -7.44
N VAL A 72 -5.47 -13.33 -7.98
CA VAL A 72 -5.60 -13.90 -9.33
C VAL A 72 -6.74 -14.91 -9.39
N ILE A 73 -6.85 -15.77 -8.38
CA ILE A 73 -7.90 -16.80 -8.30
C ILE A 73 -9.28 -16.13 -8.25
N ALA A 74 -9.49 -15.18 -7.35
CA ALA A 74 -10.75 -14.46 -7.22
C ALA A 74 -11.10 -13.69 -8.50
N THR A 75 -10.12 -13.03 -9.11
CA THR A 75 -10.32 -12.31 -10.37
C THR A 75 -10.77 -13.24 -11.49
N ASN A 76 -10.18 -14.42 -11.60
CA ASN A 76 -10.57 -15.41 -12.62
C ASN A 76 -11.97 -15.99 -12.37
N GLN A 77 -12.39 -16.03 -11.12
CA GLN A 77 -13.72 -16.49 -10.71
C GLN A 77 -14.78 -15.38 -10.76
N GLY A 78 -14.36 -14.14 -10.95
CA GLY A 78 -15.26 -12.97 -10.91
C GLY A 78 -15.77 -12.66 -9.50
N GLU A 79 -15.05 -13.09 -8.48
CA GLU A 79 -15.43 -12.89 -7.08
C GLU A 79 -14.66 -11.73 -6.45
N PRO A 80 -15.33 -10.90 -5.61
CA PRO A 80 -14.64 -9.83 -4.89
C PRO A 80 -13.82 -10.39 -3.74
N LEU A 81 -12.55 -10.05 -3.69
CA LEU A 81 -11.63 -10.53 -2.66
C LEU A 81 -11.86 -9.90 -1.28
N VAL A 82 -12.51 -8.73 -1.23
CA VAL A 82 -12.73 -7.96 0.01
C VAL A 82 -13.45 -8.76 1.10
N GLY A 83 -14.35 -9.64 0.69
CA GLY A 83 -15.08 -10.53 1.62
C GLY A 83 -14.30 -11.75 2.11
N SER A 84 -13.13 -12.01 1.55
CA SER A 84 -12.35 -13.21 1.87
C SER A 84 -11.47 -13.03 3.12
N ASP A 85 -11.08 -14.15 3.73
CA ASP A 85 -10.14 -14.17 4.86
C ASP A 85 -8.69 -14.36 4.40
N THR A 86 -8.35 -13.79 3.26
CA THR A 86 -7.00 -13.80 2.70
C THR A 86 -6.21 -12.57 3.16
N PRO A 87 -4.87 -12.60 3.13
CA PRO A 87 -4.06 -11.42 3.47
C PRO A 87 -4.42 -10.18 2.65
N ALA A 88 -4.59 -10.32 1.34
CA ALA A 88 -5.01 -9.22 0.48
C ALA A 88 -6.44 -8.74 0.79
N GLY A 89 -7.38 -9.65 1.04
CA GLY A 89 -8.74 -9.30 1.43
C GLY A 89 -8.80 -8.48 2.72
N LYS A 90 -8.04 -8.87 3.72
CA LYS A 90 -7.89 -8.11 4.97
C LYS A 90 -7.27 -6.73 4.72
N ALA A 91 -6.25 -6.65 3.88
CA ALA A 91 -5.61 -5.40 3.52
C ALA A 91 -6.57 -4.43 2.85
N TYR A 92 -7.39 -4.89 1.92
CA TYR A 92 -8.43 -4.07 1.26
C TYR A 92 -9.48 -3.57 2.24
N ARG A 93 -9.97 -4.41 3.18
CA ARG A 93 -10.89 -3.97 4.22
C ARG A 93 -10.29 -2.89 5.09
N ASN A 94 -9.03 -3.03 5.45
CA ASN A 94 -8.32 -2.03 6.24
C ASN A 94 -8.18 -0.70 5.50
N VAL A 95 -7.96 -0.72 4.19
CA VAL A 95 -7.97 0.49 3.35
C VAL A 95 -9.32 1.18 3.41
N VAL A 96 -10.40 0.44 3.24
CA VAL A 96 -11.77 0.97 3.32
C VAL A 96 -12.03 1.61 4.69
N ASP A 97 -11.67 0.93 5.75
CA ASP A 97 -11.85 1.43 7.11
C ASP A 97 -11.05 2.73 7.37
N ARG A 98 -9.84 2.82 6.84
CA ARG A 98 -9.03 4.05 6.95
C ARG A 98 -9.61 5.20 6.13
N VAL A 99 -10.13 4.93 4.95
CA VAL A 99 -10.86 5.93 4.13
C VAL A 99 -12.07 6.46 4.88
N LEU A 100 -12.73 5.61 5.67
CA LEU A 100 -13.86 6.00 6.52
C LEU A 100 -13.43 6.70 7.82
N GLY A 101 -12.16 6.95 8.01
CA GLY A 101 -11.62 7.69 9.16
C GLY A 101 -11.26 6.84 10.37
N LYS A 102 -11.27 5.52 10.26
CA LYS A 102 -10.84 4.64 11.34
C LYS A 102 -9.32 4.56 11.42
N GLU A 103 -8.80 4.62 12.63
CA GLU A 103 -7.38 4.36 12.90
C GLU A 103 -7.16 2.85 13.05
N ILE A 104 -6.61 2.20 12.04
CA ILE A 104 -6.33 0.77 12.05
C ILE A 104 -4.83 0.57 11.82
N PRO A 105 -4.16 -0.22 12.67
CA PRO A 105 -2.77 -0.58 12.43
C PRO A 105 -2.64 -1.38 11.14
N PHE A 106 -1.53 -1.24 10.47
CA PHE A 106 -1.27 -2.00 9.25
C PHE A 106 -1.00 -3.46 9.61
N LEU A 107 -1.27 -4.37 8.71
CA LEU A 107 -1.01 -5.78 8.91
C LEU A 107 0.50 -6.04 8.85
N ASP A 108 1.00 -6.77 9.82
CA ASP A 108 2.34 -7.33 9.75
C ASP A 108 2.27 -8.69 9.05
N PHE A 109 2.88 -8.77 7.90
CA PHE A 109 2.90 -9.98 7.11
C PHE A 109 4.00 -10.96 7.53
N GLU A 110 4.82 -10.59 8.51
CA GLU A 110 5.94 -11.42 8.94
C GLU A 110 5.69 -12.23 10.19
N LYS A 111 5.09 -11.66 11.22
CA LYS A 111 4.96 -12.33 12.53
C LYS A 111 3.82 -11.83 13.42
N GLY A 112 2.87 -11.09 12.93
CA GLY A 112 1.80 -10.54 13.77
C GLY A 112 2.27 -9.54 14.82
N VAL A 113 3.47 -9.00 14.71
CA VAL A 113 4.02 -8.00 15.61
C VAL A 113 4.00 -6.63 14.94
N SER A 114 3.50 -5.67 15.67
CA SER A 114 3.33 -4.28 15.25
C SER A 114 4.59 -3.64 14.65
N PHE A 115 4.67 -3.60 13.36
CA PHE A 115 5.64 -2.83 12.55
C PHE A 115 5.46 -1.29 12.68
N TRP A 116 4.51 -0.80 13.46
CA TRP A 116 3.72 0.39 13.11
C TRP A 116 3.82 1.58 14.00
N THR A 117 4.66 1.56 15.01
CA THR A 117 4.85 2.75 15.86
C THR A 117 5.51 3.92 15.13
N LYS A 118 6.25 3.65 14.04
CA LYS A 118 6.90 4.72 13.26
C LYS A 118 6.00 5.38 12.22
N VAL A 119 5.10 4.63 11.61
CA VAL A 119 4.29 5.13 10.49
C VAL A 119 3.01 5.83 10.95
N THR A 120 2.47 5.46 12.11
CA THR A 120 1.32 6.15 12.70
C THR A 120 1.59 7.63 13.00
N GLY A 121 2.85 8.01 13.24
CA GLY A 121 3.25 9.40 13.40
C GLY A 121 3.14 10.24 12.13
N ILE A 122 3.24 9.62 10.95
CA ILE A 122 3.18 10.31 9.66
C ILE A 122 1.72 10.59 9.26
N PHE A 123 0.78 9.72 9.65
CA PHE A 123 -0.64 9.86 9.32
C PHE A 123 -1.36 10.98 10.06
N ARG A 124 -0.90 11.35 11.24
CA ARG A 124 -1.56 12.34 12.09
C ARG A 124 -1.27 13.79 11.71
N LYS A 125 -0.39 14.00 10.74
CA LYS A 125 0.01 15.36 10.31
C LYS A 125 -0.61 15.81 8.99
N ALA A 126 -1.49 15.01 8.45
CA ALA A 126 -2.20 15.39 7.23
C ALA A 126 -3.42 16.24 7.55
#